data_aa1e73c731e2264d4fda4b2be739fd33
#
_entry.id   aa1e73c731e2264d4fda4b2be739fd33
#
_cell.length_a   1.000
_cell.length_b   1.000
_cell.length_c   1.000
_cell.angle_alpha   90.00
_cell.angle_beta   90.00
_cell.angle_gamma   90.00
#
_symmetry.space_group_name_H-M   'P 1'
#
loop_
_entity.id
_entity.type
_entity.pdbx_description
1 polymer ?
#
loop_
_entity_poly.entity_id
_entity_poly.type
_entity_poly.pdbx_seq_one_letter_code
_entity_poly.pdbx_strand_id
1 'polypeptide(L)'
;MKYRMISMAAAFVVAAAFAGGAEAQTNRMHLGPRVSYQFDLEKLGVGAQFSIPLVRHLEFYPSFDYFFVDPGSFWAVNADLKYRLASEAIHWLYLGAGLNIARYGVAGVTDTQAGANAFVGAESLRGRIHPFGEFRFTVGNGSTAQIAAGLNFTL
;
A
#
# COMPACT_ATOMS: atom_id res chain seq x y z
N MET A 1 -20.09 19.94 2.62
CA MET A 1 -20.03 19.75 1.16
C MET A 1 -18.69 19.18 0.65
N LYS A 2 -17.56 19.36 1.34
CA LYS A 2 -16.23 18.89 0.89
C LYS A 2 -16.05 17.36 0.95
N TYR A 3 -16.70 16.64 1.83
CA TYR A 3 -16.55 15.19 1.99
C TYR A 3 -17.24 14.34 0.92
N ARG A 4 -18.24 14.87 0.23
CA ARG A 4 -18.95 14.15 -0.86
C ARG A 4 -18.11 14.01 -2.15
N MET A 5 -17.24 14.96 -2.42
CA MET A 5 -16.39 14.91 -3.62
C MET A 5 -15.27 13.87 -3.52
N ILE A 6 -14.72 13.67 -2.33
CA ILE A 6 -13.66 12.68 -2.08
C ILE A 6 -14.22 11.25 -2.22
N SER A 7 -15.45 11.01 -1.73
CA SER A 7 -16.11 9.70 -1.86
C SER A 7 -16.43 9.34 -3.32
N MET A 8 -16.77 10.32 -4.15
CA MET A 8 -17.03 10.08 -5.58
C MET A 8 -15.76 9.78 -6.37
N ALA A 9 -14.65 10.45 -6.05
CA ALA A 9 -13.37 10.20 -6.71
C ALA A 9 -12.83 8.80 -6.37
N ALA A 10 -12.94 8.36 -5.11
CA ALA A 10 -12.55 7.02 -4.69
C ALA A 10 -13.39 5.93 -5.35
N ALA A 11 -14.71 6.13 -5.47
CA ALA A 11 -15.61 5.20 -6.15
C ALA A 11 -15.31 5.10 -7.66
N PHE A 12 -14.90 6.18 -8.29
CA PHE A 12 -14.59 6.21 -9.72
C PHE A 12 -13.28 5.46 -10.04
N VAL A 13 -12.27 5.59 -9.19
CA VAL A 13 -10.99 4.87 -9.34
C VAL A 13 -11.20 3.36 -9.19
N VAL A 14 -12.00 2.93 -8.22
CA VAL A 14 -12.32 1.51 -8.01
C VAL A 14 -13.16 0.97 -9.17
N ALA A 15 -14.17 1.71 -9.66
CA ALA A 15 -15.02 1.29 -10.77
C ALA A 15 -14.26 1.19 -12.10
N ALA A 16 -13.30 2.09 -12.37
CA ALA A 16 -12.46 2.04 -13.56
C ALA A 16 -11.52 0.81 -13.57
N ALA A 17 -11.07 0.36 -12.40
CA ALA A 17 -10.25 -0.83 -12.27
C ALA A 17 -11.02 -2.13 -12.61
N PHE A 18 -12.34 -2.16 -12.40
CA PHE A 18 -13.19 -3.31 -12.74
C PHE A 18 -13.77 -3.29 -14.15
N ALA A 19 -13.70 -2.15 -14.86
CA ALA A 19 -14.23 -2.01 -16.23
C ALA A 19 -13.26 -2.44 -17.34
N GLY A 20 -11.99 -2.70 -16.99
CA GLY A 20 -10.99 -3.26 -17.91
C GLY A 20 -11.27 -4.74 -18.16
N GLY A 21 -11.68 -5.08 -19.39
CA GLY A 21 -12.01 -6.43 -19.80
C GLY A 21 -10.91 -7.45 -19.47
N ALA A 22 -11.35 -8.61 -19.05
CA ALA A 22 -10.55 -9.75 -18.60
C ALA A 22 -9.66 -10.31 -19.70
N GLU A 23 -8.51 -9.72 -19.92
CA GLU A 23 -7.34 -10.46 -20.38
C GLU A 23 -6.55 -10.87 -19.14
N ALA A 24 -6.94 -12.00 -18.59
CA ALA A 24 -6.25 -12.67 -17.50
C ALA A 24 -4.85 -13.07 -17.97
N GLN A 25 -3.90 -12.16 -17.89
CA GLN A 25 -2.50 -12.51 -18.03
C GLN A 25 -1.97 -12.94 -16.67
N THR A 26 -1.44 -14.12 -16.65
CA THR A 26 -0.51 -14.88 -15.80
C THR A 26 0.24 -14.16 -14.67
N ASN A 27 -0.23 -13.06 -14.15
CA ASN A 27 0.27 -12.48 -12.91
C ASN A 27 -0.43 -13.18 -11.75
N ARG A 28 0.34 -13.88 -10.95
CA ARG A 28 -0.16 -14.57 -9.77
C ARG A 28 -0.37 -13.58 -8.64
N MET A 29 -1.33 -13.88 -7.79
CA MET A 29 -1.52 -13.14 -6.54
C MET A 29 -0.32 -13.35 -5.63
N HIS A 30 0.01 -12.33 -4.86
CA HIS A 30 1.07 -12.40 -3.87
C HIS A 30 0.52 -11.97 -2.51
N LEU A 31 0.96 -12.64 -1.48
CA LEU A 31 0.67 -12.31 -0.08
C LEU A 31 1.98 -12.35 0.70
N GLY A 32 2.19 -11.43 1.60
CA GLY A 32 3.39 -11.49 2.41
C GLY A 32 3.42 -10.59 3.64
N PRO A 33 4.26 -10.96 4.62
CA PRO A 33 4.54 -10.12 5.77
C PRO A 33 5.46 -8.96 5.38
N ARG A 34 5.31 -7.87 6.13
CA ARG A 34 6.16 -6.69 6.02
C ARG A 34 6.56 -6.14 7.39
N VAL A 35 7.71 -5.54 7.45
CA VAL A 35 8.17 -4.70 8.56
C VAL A 35 8.28 -3.28 8.03
N SER A 36 7.79 -2.33 8.80
CA SER A 36 7.73 -0.92 8.41
C SER A 36 8.38 -0.06 9.47
N TYR A 37 8.98 1.04 9.06
CA TYR A 37 9.46 2.09 9.95
C TYR A 37 8.86 3.43 9.51
N GLN A 38 8.14 4.08 10.41
CA GLN A 38 7.57 5.40 10.17
C GLN A 38 8.45 6.46 10.77
N PHE A 39 8.95 7.37 9.94
CA PHE A 39 9.96 8.36 10.35
C PHE A 39 9.39 9.42 11.29
N ASP A 40 8.15 9.85 11.07
CA ASP A 40 7.53 10.91 11.87
C ASP A 40 7.21 10.48 13.30
N LEU A 41 6.92 9.21 13.51
CA LEU A 41 6.68 8.61 14.82
C LEU A 41 7.95 8.00 15.42
N GLU A 42 8.97 7.78 14.61
CA GLU A 42 10.17 7.01 14.98
C GLU A 42 9.82 5.61 15.52
N LYS A 43 8.85 4.94 14.88
CA LYS A 43 8.32 3.65 15.34
C LYS A 43 8.40 2.58 14.27
N LEU A 44 8.76 1.39 14.74
CA LEU A 44 8.64 0.16 13.98
C LEU A 44 7.20 -0.34 13.96
N GLY A 45 6.83 -0.96 12.86
CA GLY A 45 5.57 -1.65 12.68
C GLY A 45 5.74 -2.98 12.00
N VAL A 46 4.72 -3.80 12.11
CA VAL A 46 4.59 -5.07 11.39
C VAL A 46 3.27 -5.09 10.66
N GLY A 47 3.23 -5.78 9.54
CA GLY A 47 2.02 -5.80 8.74
C GLY A 47 2.02 -6.91 7.70
N ALA A 48 1.07 -6.79 6.80
CA ALA A 48 0.94 -7.68 5.66
C ALA A 48 0.46 -6.89 4.44
N GLN A 49 0.81 -7.37 3.26
CA GLN A 49 0.28 -6.86 2.00
C GLN A 49 -0.22 -7.99 1.12
N PHE A 50 -1.15 -7.63 0.26
CA PHE A 50 -1.68 -8.50 -0.75
C PHE A 50 -1.57 -7.80 -2.11
N SER A 51 -1.25 -8.56 -3.17
CA SER A 51 -1.14 -8.02 -4.52
C SER A 51 -2.04 -8.83 -5.44
N ILE A 52 -2.98 -8.14 -6.06
CA ILE A 52 -3.98 -8.71 -6.97
C ILE A 52 -3.76 -8.10 -8.35
N PRO A 53 -3.35 -8.89 -9.34
CA PRO A 53 -3.24 -8.40 -10.71
C PRO A 53 -4.60 -7.95 -11.24
N LEU A 54 -4.68 -6.73 -11.76
CA LEU A 54 -5.87 -6.20 -12.41
C LEU A 54 -5.76 -6.29 -13.93
N VAL A 55 -4.69 -5.69 -14.44
CA VAL A 55 -4.31 -5.73 -15.84
C VAL A 55 -2.79 -5.82 -15.94
N ARG A 56 -2.26 -5.91 -17.18
CA ARG A 56 -0.82 -5.98 -17.39
C ARG A 56 -0.10 -4.82 -16.70
N HIS A 57 0.89 -5.14 -15.84
CA HIS A 57 1.69 -4.20 -15.06
C HIS A 57 0.96 -3.43 -13.95
N LEU A 58 -0.37 -3.58 -13.79
CA LEU A 58 -1.14 -2.89 -12.76
C LEU A 58 -1.75 -3.90 -11.79
N GLU A 59 -1.48 -3.67 -10.50
CA GLU A 59 -1.94 -4.52 -9.40
C GLU A 59 -2.70 -3.68 -8.38
N PHE A 60 -3.79 -4.24 -7.84
CA PHE A 60 -4.39 -3.72 -6.61
C PHE A 60 -3.56 -4.22 -5.43
N TYR A 61 -3.12 -3.29 -4.58
CA TYR A 61 -2.10 -3.54 -3.57
C TYR A 61 -2.56 -3.06 -2.18
N PRO A 62 -3.52 -3.76 -1.55
CA PRO A 62 -3.91 -3.47 -0.18
C PRO A 62 -2.82 -3.87 0.79
N SER A 63 -2.63 -3.05 1.84
CA SER A 63 -1.72 -3.36 2.93
C SER A 63 -2.25 -2.88 4.27
N PHE A 64 -1.79 -3.55 5.32
CA PHE A 64 -2.06 -3.24 6.71
C PHE A 64 -0.74 -3.14 7.47
N ASP A 65 -0.58 -2.12 8.29
CA ASP A 65 0.57 -1.91 9.16
C ASP A 65 0.08 -1.61 10.59
N TYR A 66 0.66 -2.26 11.58
CA TYR A 66 0.49 -1.98 12.99
C TYR A 66 1.81 -1.51 13.57
N PHE A 67 1.83 -0.31 14.15
CA PHE A 67 3.02 0.32 14.71
C PHE A 67 3.03 0.20 16.23
N PHE A 68 4.18 -0.13 16.78
CA PHE A 68 4.38 -0.27 18.22
C PHE A 68 4.59 1.10 18.86
N VAL A 69 3.50 1.75 19.25
CA VAL A 69 3.50 3.03 19.96
C VAL A 69 3.17 2.82 21.43
N ASP A 70 3.85 3.53 22.31
CA ASP A 70 3.64 3.48 23.75
C ASP A 70 3.63 4.91 24.31
N PRO A 71 2.57 5.34 25.04
CA PRO A 71 1.30 4.64 25.22
C PRO A 71 0.37 4.71 24.00
N GLY A 72 -0.33 3.62 23.68
CA GLY A 72 -1.40 3.62 22.71
C GLY A 72 -1.31 2.56 21.63
N SER A 73 -2.08 2.76 20.57
CA SER A 73 -2.10 1.91 19.38
C SER A 73 -2.13 2.78 18.13
N PHE A 74 -1.38 2.41 17.12
CA PHE A 74 -1.42 3.03 15.81
C PHE A 74 -1.43 1.97 14.72
N TRP A 75 -2.41 2.04 13.84
CA TRP A 75 -2.46 1.17 12.69
C TRP A 75 -2.93 1.92 11.44
N ALA A 76 -2.53 1.42 10.30
CA ALA A 76 -2.89 1.98 9.01
C ALA A 76 -3.34 0.88 8.05
N VAL A 77 -4.38 1.18 7.27
CA VAL A 77 -4.85 0.38 6.12
C VAL A 77 -4.67 1.20 4.87
N ASN A 78 -4.11 0.57 3.85
CA ASN A 78 -3.89 1.19 2.57
C ASN A 78 -4.63 0.43 1.47
N ALA A 79 -5.21 1.17 0.55
CA ALA A 79 -5.81 0.66 -0.68
C ALA A 79 -5.14 1.36 -1.87
N ASP A 80 -4.16 0.69 -2.45
CA ASP A 80 -3.26 1.26 -3.42
C ASP A 80 -3.36 0.57 -4.79
N LEU A 81 -2.94 1.28 -5.83
CA LEU A 81 -2.63 0.75 -7.14
C LEU A 81 -1.12 0.76 -7.32
N LYS A 82 -0.55 -0.40 -7.62
CA LYS A 82 0.87 -0.60 -7.88
C LYS A 82 1.09 -0.83 -9.37
N TYR A 83 1.94 0.00 -9.97
CA TYR A 83 2.34 -0.14 -11.37
C TYR A 83 3.78 -0.63 -11.46
N ARG A 84 3.97 -1.75 -12.10
CA ARG A 84 5.28 -2.36 -12.36
C ARG A 84 5.84 -1.82 -13.67
N LEU A 85 7.08 -1.34 -13.65
CA LEU A 85 7.70 -0.74 -14.83
C LEU A 85 7.85 -1.79 -15.95
N ALA A 86 7.43 -1.42 -17.16
CA ALA A 86 7.32 -2.34 -18.29
C ALA A 86 8.65 -2.62 -19.01
N SER A 87 9.75 -2.02 -18.59
CA SER A 87 11.07 -2.21 -19.20
C SER A 87 11.76 -3.47 -18.66
N GLU A 88 12.30 -4.30 -19.53
CA GLU A 88 13.03 -5.52 -19.14
C GLU A 88 14.22 -5.25 -18.22
N ALA A 89 14.86 -4.09 -18.35
CA ALA A 89 16.00 -3.69 -17.52
C ALA A 89 15.62 -3.32 -16.09
N ILE A 90 14.40 -2.82 -15.86
CA ILE A 90 13.95 -2.27 -14.58
C ILE A 90 12.58 -2.80 -14.12
N HIS A 91 12.15 -3.97 -14.64
CA HIS A 91 10.88 -4.61 -14.27
C HIS A 91 10.77 -4.97 -12.78
N TRP A 92 11.88 -4.97 -12.05
CA TRP A 92 11.96 -5.14 -10.60
C TRP A 92 11.55 -3.88 -9.82
N LEU A 93 11.46 -2.73 -10.50
CA LEU A 93 10.96 -1.48 -9.91
C LEU A 93 9.44 -1.34 -10.09
N TYR A 94 8.80 -0.78 -9.08
CA TYR A 94 7.41 -0.40 -9.13
C TYR A 94 7.17 0.96 -8.48
N LEU A 95 6.09 1.57 -8.85
CA LEU A 95 5.58 2.79 -8.23
C LEU A 95 4.07 2.65 -8.04
N GLY A 96 3.51 3.45 -7.15
CA GLY A 96 2.08 3.40 -6.95
C GLY A 96 1.54 4.58 -6.18
N ALA A 97 0.23 4.61 -6.12
CA ALA A 97 -0.52 5.60 -5.39
C ALA A 97 -1.85 5.01 -4.90
N GLY A 98 -2.42 5.58 -3.87
CA GLY A 98 -3.69 5.14 -3.34
C GLY A 98 -4.18 5.93 -2.15
N LEU A 99 -5.01 5.28 -1.35
CA LEU A 99 -5.65 5.86 -0.19
C LEU A 99 -5.16 5.18 1.08
N ASN A 100 -5.08 5.97 2.14
CA ASN A 100 -4.71 5.54 3.48
C ASN A 100 -5.82 5.89 4.47
N ILE A 101 -6.07 4.98 5.39
CA ILE A 101 -6.82 5.25 6.62
C ILE A 101 -5.93 4.83 7.78
N ALA A 102 -5.59 5.79 8.63
CA ALA A 102 -4.78 5.58 9.82
C ALA A 102 -5.61 5.87 11.08
N ARG A 103 -5.46 5.03 12.09
CA ARG A 103 -6.14 5.18 13.37
C ARG A 103 -5.13 5.17 14.50
N TYR A 104 -5.21 6.21 15.29
CA TYR A 104 -4.40 6.41 16.48
C TYR A 104 -5.30 6.38 17.73
N GLY A 105 -4.93 5.62 18.74
CA GLY A 105 -5.68 5.51 19.97
C GLY A 105 -4.78 5.65 21.19
N VAL A 106 -5.11 6.60 22.09
CA VAL A 106 -4.42 6.80 23.37
C VAL A 106 -5.45 7.08 24.44
N ALA A 107 -5.35 6.39 25.58
CA ALA A 107 -6.16 6.61 26.79
C ALA A 107 -7.68 6.68 26.54
N GLY A 108 -8.20 5.86 25.63
CA GLY A 108 -9.63 5.81 25.29
C GLY A 108 -10.09 6.87 24.29
N VAL A 109 -9.22 7.78 23.87
CA VAL A 109 -9.48 8.71 22.77
C VAL A 109 -8.93 8.10 21.47
N THR A 110 -9.77 8.12 20.44
CA THR A 110 -9.40 7.60 19.13
C THR A 110 -9.50 8.70 18.09
N ASP A 111 -8.46 8.87 17.30
CA ASP A 111 -8.44 9.72 16.11
C ASP A 111 -8.26 8.87 14.86
N THR A 112 -9.04 9.19 13.82
CA THR A 112 -8.98 8.49 12.53
C THR A 112 -8.72 9.50 11.44
N GLN A 113 -7.68 9.28 10.67
CA GLN A 113 -7.24 10.17 9.60
C GLN A 113 -7.27 9.43 8.26
N ALA A 114 -7.70 10.15 7.23
CA ALA A 114 -7.62 9.67 5.85
C ALA A 114 -6.55 10.46 5.09
N GLY A 115 -5.83 9.78 4.21
CA GLY A 115 -4.77 10.36 3.42
C GLY A 115 -4.67 9.73 2.03
N ALA A 116 -3.77 10.28 1.24
CA ALA A 116 -3.37 9.74 -0.05
C ALA A 116 -1.91 9.29 0.02
N ASN A 117 -1.63 8.12 -0.57
CA ASN A 117 -0.30 7.54 -0.63
C ASN A 117 0.33 7.77 -2.01
N ALA A 118 1.63 7.95 -2.01
CA ALA A 118 2.49 7.72 -3.16
C ALA A 118 3.69 6.88 -2.70
N PHE A 119 4.11 5.89 -3.49
CA PHE A 119 5.21 5.02 -3.13
C PHE A 119 6.01 4.57 -4.33
N VAL A 120 7.25 4.21 -4.06
CA VAL A 120 8.18 3.58 -5.00
C VAL A 120 8.86 2.42 -4.28
N GLY A 121 9.07 1.33 -4.99
CA GLY A 121 9.72 0.17 -4.41
C GLY A 121 10.42 -0.70 -5.45
N ALA A 122 11.12 -1.67 -4.91
CA ALA A 122 11.84 -2.68 -5.65
C ALA A 122 11.43 -4.07 -5.13
N GLU A 123 11.18 -5.01 -6.04
CA GLU A 123 10.78 -6.37 -5.71
C GLU A 123 11.49 -7.36 -6.62
N SER A 124 12.12 -8.38 -6.04
CA SER A 124 12.71 -9.46 -6.81
C SER A 124 11.61 -10.36 -7.37
N LEU A 125 11.63 -10.61 -8.67
CA LEU A 125 10.63 -11.46 -9.34
C LEU A 125 11.11 -12.89 -9.59
N ARG A 126 12.20 -13.30 -8.93
CA ARG A 126 12.78 -14.64 -9.11
C ARG A 126 12.21 -15.63 -8.10
N GLY A 127 11.74 -16.78 -8.61
CA GLY A 127 11.25 -17.88 -7.78
C GLY A 127 9.84 -17.68 -7.25
N ARG A 128 9.56 -18.22 -6.07
CA ARG A 128 8.25 -18.13 -5.39
C ARG A 128 8.22 -17.15 -4.22
N ILE A 129 9.40 -16.70 -3.81
CA ILE A 129 9.58 -15.76 -2.70
C ILE A 129 10.20 -14.49 -3.29
N HIS A 130 9.54 -13.39 -3.13
CA HIS A 130 9.88 -12.10 -3.71
C HIS A 130 10.23 -11.09 -2.60
N PRO A 131 11.51 -10.98 -2.21
CA PRO A 131 11.94 -9.89 -1.33
C PRO A 131 11.64 -8.54 -1.95
N PHE A 132 11.14 -7.61 -1.14
CA PHE A 132 10.87 -6.25 -1.57
C PHE A 132 11.32 -5.22 -0.54
N GLY A 133 11.55 -4.00 -1.04
CA GLY A 133 11.73 -2.78 -0.27
C GLY A 133 10.93 -1.65 -0.88
N GLU A 134 10.32 -0.82 -0.05
CA GLU A 134 9.39 0.24 -0.46
C GLU A 134 9.60 1.49 0.36
N PHE A 135 9.58 2.64 -0.28
CA PHE A 135 9.46 3.95 0.35
C PHE A 135 8.09 4.52 0.03
N ARG A 136 7.36 4.94 1.07
CA ARG A 136 5.99 5.46 0.98
C ARG A 136 5.91 6.83 1.61
N PHE A 137 5.21 7.71 0.93
CA PHE A 137 4.85 9.04 1.42
C PHE A 137 3.34 9.16 1.46
N THR A 138 2.80 9.58 2.61
CA THR A 138 1.36 9.76 2.82
C THR A 138 1.06 11.21 3.14
N VAL A 139 0.08 11.77 2.47
CA VAL A 139 -0.41 13.15 2.68
C VAL A 139 -1.86 13.08 3.14
N GLY A 140 -2.17 13.76 4.24
CA GLY A 140 -3.50 13.84 4.83
C GLY A 140 -3.64 15.10 5.67
N ASN A 141 -4.03 14.95 6.94
CA ASN A 141 -4.00 16.04 7.92
C ASN A 141 -2.57 16.42 8.36
N GLY A 142 -1.59 15.71 7.85
CA GLY A 142 -0.15 15.90 7.95
C GLY A 142 0.52 15.09 6.86
N SER A 143 1.84 15.20 6.75
CA SER A 143 2.63 14.39 5.84
C SER A 143 3.45 13.40 6.63
N THR A 144 3.49 12.15 6.21
CA THR A 144 4.29 11.10 6.85
C THR A 144 5.11 10.34 5.82
N ALA A 145 6.30 9.93 6.23
CA ALA A 145 7.20 9.11 5.43
C ALA A 145 7.43 7.76 6.10
N GLN A 146 7.45 6.70 5.32
CA GLN A 146 7.59 5.32 5.78
C GLN A 146 8.51 4.55 4.84
N ILE A 147 9.36 3.70 5.41
CA ILE A 147 10.06 2.66 4.67
C ILE A 147 9.50 1.30 5.10
N ALA A 148 9.36 0.38 4.17
CA ALA A 148 8.94 -0.97 4.44
C ALA A 148 9.80 -1.99 3.69
N ALA A 149 9.96 -3.16 4.26
CA ALA A 149 10.60 -4.28 3.62
C ALA A 149 9.90 -5.59 4.03
N GLY A 150 9.95 -6.59 3.18
CA GLY A 150 9.32 -7.87 3.47
C GLY A 150 9.50 -8.90 2.36
N LEU A 151 8.64 -9.91 2.42
CA LEU A 151 8.64 -11.02 1.49
C LEU A 151 7.23 -11.20 0.93
N ASN A 152 7.10 -11.32 -0.36
CA ASN A 152 5.88 -11.72 -1.04
C ASN A 152 5.98 -13.18 -1.47
N PHE A 153 4.94 -13.94 -1.21
CA PHE A 153 4.82 -15.34 -1.63
C PHE A 153 3.80 -15.44 -2.75
N THR A 154 4.18 -16.11 -3.83
CA THR A 154 3.26 -16.41 -4.94
C THR A 154 2.24 -17.46 -4.49
N LEU A 155 0.96 -17.15 -4.70
CA LEU A 155 -0.18 -18.02 -4.41
C LEU A 155 -0.56 -18.89 -5.63
#